data_7de8a33430f4ac42d04e70fe7292f8af
#
_entry.id   7de8a33430f4ac42d04e70fe7292f8af
#
_cell.length_a   1.000
_cell.length_b   1.000
_cell.length_c   1.000
_cell.angle_alpha   90.00
_cell.angle_beta   90.00
_cell.angle_gamma   90.00
#
_symmetry.space_group_name_H-M   'P 1'
#
loop_
_entity.id
_entity.type
_entity.pdbx_description
1 polymer ?
#
loop_
_entity_poly.entity_id
_entity_poly.type
_entity_poly.pdbx_seq_one_letter_code
_entity_poly.pdbx_strand_id
1 'polypeptide(L)'
;MKIEDNFSFQNNDVIVVGCSSGPDSMALVDMLLKIRDKYQLCLVIAHVNHNVRKESYEEAEYLKEYCDLNNLLFESMVIEEYGDDNFHNEARNIRYNFFENLVKKYNANYLMTAHHGDDLIETILMRMVRGSNLNGYSGFKEVVLMDGYKIVRPLIHYTKQELEDYVKENNVKYYVDSSNDKDKYTRNRYRKYLLPFCHFIQNKIPH
;
A
#
# COMPACT_ATOMS: atom_id res chain seq x y z
N MET A 1 -8.42 4.81 14.62
CA MET A 1 -7.32 3.99 14.02
C MET A 1 -5.99 4.64 14.36
N LYS A 2 -5.05 3.89 14.91
CA LYS A 2 -3.70 4.39 15.22
C LYS A 2 -2.67 3.36 14.75
N ILE A 3 -1.77 3.79 13.89
CA ILE A 3 -0.69 2.93 13.35
C ILE A 3 0.29 2.49 14.44
N GLU A 4 0.40 3.27 15.51
CA GLU A 4 1.26 3.00 16.67
C GLU A 4 0.82 1.79 17.48
N ASP A 5 -0.46 1.39 17.41
CA ASP A 5 -0.98 0.22 18.13
C ASP A 5 -0.40 -1.09 17.55
N ASN A 6 -0.01 -1.07 16.28
CA ASN A 6 0.45 -2.23 15.53
C ASN A 6 1.96 -2.20 15.20
N PHE A 7 2.61 -1.04 15.32
CA PHE A 7 4.01 -0.90 14.95
C PHE A 7 4.76 0.09 15.86
N SER A 8 5.93 -0.33 16.37
CA SER A 8 6.78 0.48 17.25
C SER A 8 7.77 1.28 16.44
N PHE A 9 7.61 2.61 16.44
CA PHE A 9 8.51 3.56 15.80
C PHE A 9 9.67 3.93 16.74
N GLN A 10 10.84 4.21 16.16
CA GLN A 10 11.97 4.78 16.86
C GLN A 10 12.14 6.25 16.45
N ASN A 11 12.78 7.04 17.34
CA ASN A 11 13.09 8.42 17.00
C ASN A 11 14.08 8.49 15.82
N ASN A 12 13.82 9.41 14.90
CA ASN A 12 14.59 9.63 13.68
C ASN A 12 14.54 8.48 12.66
N ASP A 13 13.53 7.60 12.75
CA ASP A 13 13.32 6.62 11.69
C ASP A 13 13.13 7.29 10.33
N VAL A 14 13.82 6.77 9.33
CA VAL A 14 13.65 7.16 7.92
C VAL A 14 12.78 6.11 7.23
N ILE A 15 11.68 6.54 6.64
CA ILE A 15 10.65 5.66 6.09
C ILE A 15 10.39 6.03 4.63
N VAL A 16 10.62 5.08 3.71
CA VAL A 16 10.12 5.16 2.34
C VAL A 16 8.69 4.63 2.31
N VAL A 17 7.75 5.42 1.84
CA VAL A 17 6.32 5.07 1.80
C VAL A 17 5.88 4.94 0.35
N GLY A 18 5.54 3.72 -0.08
CA GLY A 18 4.95 3.49 -1.40
C GLY A 18 3.53 4.06 -1.46
N CYS A 19 3.32 5.11 -2.26
CA CYS A 19 2.06 5.83 -2.37
C CYS A 19 1.55 5.87 -3.81
N SER A 20 0.32 5.37 -4.02
CA SER A 20 -0.37 5.35 -5.31
C SER A 20 -1.42 6.46 -5.46
N SER A 21 -1.48 7.42 -4.53
CA SER A 21 -2.56 8.41 -4.39
C SER A 21 -3.96 7.84 -4.07
N GLY A 22 -4.12 6.52 -4.04
CA GLY A 22 -5.36 5.86 -3.65
C GLY A 22 -5.65 5.95 -2.15
N PRO A 23 -6.92 5.66 -1.72
CA PRO A 23 -7.36 5.87 -0.34
C PRO A 23 -6.49 5.16 0.69
N ASP A 24 -6.06 3.92 0.45
CA ASP A 24 -5.27 3.15 1.41
C ASP A 24 -3.88 3.77 1.62
N SER A 25 -3.23 4.18 0.53
CA SER A 25 -1.90 4.79 0.60
C SER A 25 -1.95 6.19 1.19
N MET A 26 -3.00 6.96 0.91
CA MET A 26 -3.21 8.28 1.51
C MET A 26 -3.57 8.19 3.00
N ALA A 27 -4.33 7.16 3.41
CA ALA A 27 -4.56 6.86 4.82
C ALA A 27 -3.24 6.57 5.56
N LEU A 28 -2.37 5.75 4.96
CA LEU A 28 -1.06 5.46 5.54
C LEU A 28 -0.21 6.73 5.70
N VAL A 29 -0.14 7.57 4.67
CA VAL A 29 0.62 8.82 4.71
C VAL A 29 0.08 9.75 5.79
N ASP A 30 -1.24 9.94 5.88
CA ASP A 30 -1.87 10.79 6.90
C ASP A 30 -1.64 10.28 8.33
N MET A 31 -1.73 8.96 8.55
CA MET A 31 -1.42 8.36 9.85
C MET A 31 0.04 8.58 10.26
N LEU A 32 0.98 8.46 9.31
CA LEU A 32 2.40 8.71 9.56
C LEU A 32 2.66 10.20 9.83
N LEU A 33 2.00 11.11 9.11
CA LEU A 33 2.09 12.55 9.36
C LEU A 33 1.65 12.92 10.78
N LYS A 34 0.58 12.32 11.31
CA LYS A 34 0.07 12.60 12.66
C LYS A 34 1.06 12.23 13.77
N ILE A 35 1.96 11.30 13.51
CA ILE A 35 2.97 10.87 14.50
C ILE A 35 4.38 11.34 14.16
N ARG A 36 4.57 11.99 12.98
CA ARG A 36 5.86 12.41 12.48
C ARG A 36 6.66 13.21 13.50
N ASP A 37 6.06 14.23 14.06
CA ASP A 37 6.77 15.13 14.98
C ASP A 37 7.07 14.47 16.32
N LYS A 38 6.21 13.55 16.78
CA LYS A 38 6.41 12.79 18.02
C LYS A 38 7.66 11.91 17.96
N TYR A 39 7.91 11.28 16.81
CA TYR A 39 9.04 10.38 16.60
C TYR A 39 10.14 10.99 15.71
N GLN A 40 10.00 12.25 15.32
CA GLN A 40 10.94 12.94 14.43
C GLN A 40 11.20 12.13 13.14
N LEU A 41 10.12 11.58 12.54
CA LEU A 41 10.20 10.73 11.36
C LEU A 41 10.62 11.52 10.12
N CYS A 42 11.53 10.96 9.33
CA CYS A 42 11.81 11.41 7.98
C CYS A 42 10.98 10.56 7.00
N LEU A 43 10.01 11.16 6.33
CA LEU A 43 9.10 10.48 5.39
C LEU A 43 9.49 10.80 3.95
N VAL A 44 9.73 9.75 3.16
CA VAL A 44 10.00 9.81 1.71
C VAL A 44 8.83 9.16 0.98
N ILE A 45 8.01 9.93 0.31
CA ILE A 45 6.86 9.45 -0.43
C ILE A 45 7.31 9.03 -1.83
N ALA A 46 7.14 7.74 -2.12
CA ALA A 46 7.58 7.09 -3.35
C ALA A 46 6.38 6.76 -4.24
N HIS A 47 6.25 7.46 -5.36
CA HIS A 47 5.17 7.28 -6.33
C HIS A 47 5.65 6.62 -7.61
N VAL A 48 4.90 5.64 -8.11
CA VAL A 48 5.15 5.01 -9.42
C VAL A 48 3.98 5.32 -10.33
N ASN A 49 4.22 6.14 -11.35
CA ASN A 49 3.27 6.40 -12.41
C ASN A 49 3.38 5.30 -13.47
N HIS A 50 2.32 4.52 -13.60
CA HIS A 50 2.27 3.42 -14.55
C HIS A 50 2.01 3.86 -16.00
N ASN A 51 1.78 5.16 -16.25
CA ASN A 51 1.55 5.77 -17.58
C ASN A 51 0.46 5.07 -18.42
N VAL A 52 -0.48 4.41 -17.76
CA VAL A 52 -1.56 3.66 -18.43
C VAL A 52 -2.75 4.55 -18.77
N ARG A 53 -2.86 5.71 -18.10
CA ARG A 53 -4.00 6.64 -18.19
C ARG A 53 -3.51 8.08 -18.16
N LYS A 54 -4.29 8.95 -18.79
CA LYS A 54 -3.99 10.39 -18.83
C LYS A 54 -4.05 11.01 -17.41
N GLU A 55 -4.96 10.51 -16.58
CA GLU A 55 -5.16 10.95 -15.19
C GLU A 55 -3.98 10.62 -14.27
N SER A 56 -3.10 9.68 -14.66
CA SER A 56 -1.92 9.32 -13.87
C SER A 56 -0.93 10.47 -13.66
N TYR A 57 -0.93 11.47 -14.56
CA TYR A 57 -0.12 12.67 -14.40
C TYR A 57 -0.72 13.63 -13.38
N GLU A 58 -2.04 13.80 -13.37
CA GLU A 58 -2.76 14.63 -12.39
C GLU A 58 -2.62 14.06 -10.97
N GLU A 59 -2.64 12.72 -10.85
CA GLU A 59 -2.41 12.00 -9.59
C GLU A 59 -0.99 12.27 -9.05
N ALA A 60 0.02 12.22 -9.92
CA ALA A 60 1.42 12.47 -9.55
C ALA A 60 1.66 13.94 -9.17
N GLU A 61 1.06 14.88 -9.91
CA GLU A 61 1.16 16.33 -9.64
C GLU A 61 0.49 16.66 -8.30
N TYR A 62 -0.73 16.17 -8.08
CA TYR A 62 -1.40 16.31 -6.79
C TYR A 62 -0.56 15.79 -5.63
N LEU A 63 0.02 14.58 -5.77
CA LEU A 63 0.81 13.97 -4.70
C LEU A 63 2.09 14.78 -4.42
N LYS A 64 2.69 15.36 -5.46
CA LYS A 64 3.83 16.27 -5.31
C LYS A 64 3.43 17.53 -4.54
N GLU A 65 2.34 18.20 -4.95
CA GLU A 65 1.83 19.38 -4.23
C GLU A 65 1.49 19.06 -2.77
N TYR A 66 0.86 17.90 -2.53
CA TYR A 66 0.55 17.44 -1.18
C TYR A 66 1.83 17.27 -0.34
N CYS A 67 2.89 16.70 -0.92
CA CYS A 67 4.17 16.54 -0.24
C CYS A 67 4.84 17.88 0.05
N ASP A 68 4.83 18.81 -0.90
CA ASP A 68 5.39 20.15 -0.73
C ASP A 68 4.67 20.91 0.40
N LEU A 69 3.34 20.85 0.45
CA LEU A 69 2.53 21.48 1.51
C LEU A 69 2.78 20.90 2.90
N ASN A 70 3.14 19.63 2.99
CA ASN A 70 3.37 18.93 4.26
C ASN A 70 4.86 18.79 4.61
N ASN A 71 5.77 19.41 3.84
CA ASN A 71 7.22 19.28 4.00
C ASN A 71 7.68 17.81 4.01
N LEU A 72 7.20 17.03 3.04
CA LEU A 72 7.58 15.64 2.80
C LEU A 72 8.56 15.55 1.62
N LEU A 73 9.49 14.60 1.67
CA LEU A 73 10.31 14.27 0.51
C LEU A 73 9.45 13.50 -0.51
N PHE A 74 9.51 13.90 -1.78
CA PHE A 74 8.77 13.27 -2.86
C PHE A 74 9.72 12.72 -3.93
N GLU A 75 9.54 11.45 -4.26
CA GLU A 75 10.26 10.76 -5.32
C GLU A 75 9.27 10.05 -6.24
N SER A 76 9.41 10.24 -7.53
CA SER A 76 8.54 9.58 -8.50
C SER A 76 9.32 8.97 -9.65
N MET A 77 8.75 7.90 -10.21
CA MET A 77 9.20 7.34 -11.48
C MET A 77 8.01 7.13 -12.40
N VAL A 78 8.25 7.20 -13.69
CA VAL A 78 7.29 6.85 -14.75
C VAL A 78 7.75 5.53 -15.37
N ILE A 79 6.84 4.57 -15.55
CA ILE A 79 7.09 3.37 -16.33
C ILE A 79 6.64 3.67 -17.77
N GLU A 80 7.59 3.82 -18.68
CA GLU A 80 7.29 4.24 -20.07
C GLU A 80 6.72 3.09 -20.89
N GLU A 81 7.29 1.89 -20.74
CA GLU A 81 6.88 0.70 -21.49
C GLU A 81 6.88 -0.55 -20.60
N TYR A 82 5.99 -1.47 -20.92
CA TYR A 82 5.95 -2.80 -20.35
C TYR A 82 6.28 -3.84 -21.42
N GLY A 83 7.02 -4.88 -21.06
CA GLY A 83 7.24 -6.03 -21.94
C GLY A 83 5.96 -6.81 -22.22
N ASP A 84 5.95 -7.58 -23.31
CA ASP A 84 4.76 -8.28 -23.81
C ASP A 84 4.23 -9.40 -22.89
N ASP A 85 5.06 -9.90 -21.96
CA ASP A 85 4.72 -11.04 -21.11
C ASP A 85 4.68 -10.67 -19.62
N ASN A 86 3.50 -10.85 -18.98
CA ASN A 86 3.35 -10.72 -17.53
C ASN A 86 3.41 -9.31 -16.91
N PHE A 87 2.73 -8.35 -17.55
CA PHE A 87 2.58 -6.96 -17.10
C PHE A 87 2.55 -6.76 -15.57
N HIS A 88 1.78 -7.56 -14.82
CA HIS A 88 1.63 -7.38 -13.37
C HIS A 88 2.90 -7.76 -12.58
N ASN A 89 3.64 -8.79 -13.01
CA ASN A 89 4.87 -9.20 -12.34
C ASN A 89 6.00 -8.22 -12.66
N GLU A 90 6.09 -7.78 -13.90
CA GLU A 90 7.07 -6.81 -14.35
C GLU A 90 6.87 -5.46 -13.65
N ALA A 91 5.66 -4.92 -13.67
CA ALA A 91 5.30 -3.68 -12.95
C ALA A 91 5.62 -3.76 -11.45
N ARG A 92 5.38 -4.95 -10.85
CA ARG A 92 5.74 -5.19 -9.45
C ARG A 92 7.24 -5.14 -9.24
N ASN A 93 8.03 -5.81 -10.09
CA ASN A 93 9.49 -5.86 -9.96
C ASN A 93 10.11 -4.46 -10.14
N ILE A 94 9.68 -3.72 -11.16
CA ILE A 94 10.13 -2.35 -11.42
C ILE A 94 9.84 -1.46 -10.20
N ARG A 95 8.63 -1.55 -9.67
CA ARG A 95 8.22 -0.78 -8.48
C ARG A 95 9.06 -1.11 -7.24
N TYR A 96 9.29 -2.39 -6.94
CA TYR A 96 10.09 -2.76 -5.78
C TYR A 96 11.58 -2.41 -5.95
N ASN A 97 12.14 -2.50 -7.15
CA ASN A 97 13.49 -2.03 -7.46
C ASN A 97 13.62 -0.51 -7.24
N PHE A 98 12.63 0.26 -7.66
CA PHE A 98 12.58 1.70 -7.40
C PHE A 98 12.56 1.99 -5.89
N PHE A 99 11.68 1.34 -5.14
CA PHE A 99 11.61 1.52 -3.69
C PHE A 99 12.92 1.13 -2.98
N GLU A 100 13.55 0.04 -3.39
CA GLU A 100 14.84 -0.40 -2.83
C GLU A 100 15.95 0.62 -3.11
N ASN A 101 15.97 1.21 -4.30
CA ASN A 101 16.92 2.28 -4.62
C ASN A 101 16.70 3.52 -3.73
N LEU A 102 15.45 3.88 -3.43
CA LEU A 102 15.14 4.96 -2.50
C LEU A 102 15.54 4.62 -1.06
N VAL A 103 15.29 3.38 -0.61
CA VAL A 103 15.75 2.93 0.70
C VAL A 103 17.27 3.09 0.84
N LYS A 104 18.04 2.70 -0.18
CA LYS A 104 19.50 2.89 -0.21
C LYS A 104 19.89 4.37 -0.25
N LYS A 105 19.23 5.17 -1.12
CA LYS A 105 19.49 6.61 -1.29
C LYS A 105 19.33 7.39 0.01
N TYR A 106 18.30 7.08 0.77
CA TYR A 106 17.94 7.78 2.00
C TYR A 106 18.40 7.06 3.28
N ASN A 107 19.09 5.92 3.14
CA ASN A 107 19.48 5.04 4.26
C ASN A 107 18.28 4.73 5.17
N ALA A 108 17.14 4.38 4.55
CA ALA A 108 15.88 4.21 5.25
C ALA A 108 15.83 2.93 6.08
N ASN A 109 15.24 3.01 7.26
CA ASN A 109 15.00 1.87 8.16
C ASN A 109 13.86 0.98 7.66
N TYR A 110 12.87 1.61 6.99
CA TYR A 110 11.65 0.93 6.57
C TYR A 110 11.21 1.32 5.16
N LEU A 111 10.72 0.32 4.44
CA LEU A 111 9.82 0.49 3.31
C LEU A 111 8.41 0.15 3.78
N MET A 112 7.50 1.12 3.81
CA MET A 112 6.12 0.89 4.18
C MET A 112 5.20 0.88 2.97
N THR A 113 4.26 -0.07 2.95
CA THR A 113 3.25 -0.20 1.89
C THR A 113 1.86 -0.35 2.50
N ALA A 114 0.85 0.19 1.83
CA ALA A 114 -0.53 0.26 2.30
C ALA A 114 -1.35 -1.01 2.05
N HIS A 115 -0.72 -2.20 2.07
CA HIS A 115 -1.45 -3.45 2.01
C HIS A 115 -2.24 -3.64 3.31
N HIS A 116 -3.52 -3.99 3.18
CA HIS A 116 -4.46 -4.12 4.29
C HIS A 116 -4.99 -5.56 4.45
N GLY A 117 -5.86 -5.79 5.43
CA GLY A 117 -6.37 -7.12 5.78
C GLY A 117 -7.10 -7.81 4.62
N ASP A 118 -7.91 -7.07 3.86
CA ASP A 118 -8.63 -7.64 2.72
C ASP A 118 -7.67 -8.09 1.61
N ASP A 119 -6.56 -7.37 1.37
CA ASP A 119 -5.51 -7.81 0.44
C ASP A 119 -4.86 -9.13 0.89
N LEU A 120 -4.71 -9.33 2.20
CA LEU A 120 -4.20 -10.58 2.77
C LEU A 120 -5.18 -11.72 2.53
N ILE A 121 -6.47 -11.52 2.83
CA ILE A 121 -7.52 -12.51 2.60
C ILE A 121 -7.61 -12.86 1.11
N GLU A 122 -7.63 -11.88 0.21
CA GLU A 122 -7.60 -12.10 -1.23
C GLU A 122 -6.41 -12.98 -1.65
N THR A 123 -5.22 -12.67 -1.12
CA THR A 123 -4.00 -13.41 -1.45
C THR A 123 -4.07 -14.85 -0.97
N ILE A 124 -4.58 -15.09 0.24
CA ILE A 124 -4.78 -16.43 0.80
C ILE A 124 -5.76 -17.22 -0.07
N LEU A 125 -6.94 -16.67 -0.35
CA LEU A 125 -7.96 -17.31 -1.17
C LEU A 125 -7.46 -17.65 -2.58
N MET A 126 -6.75 -16.72 -3.23
CA MET A 126 -6.16 -16.97 -4.55
C MET A 126 -5.13 -18.10 -4.53
N ARG A 127 -4.32 -18.20 -3.48
CA ARG A 127 -3.32 -19.25 -3.33
C ARG A 127 -3.96 -20.60 -3.00
N MET A 128 -5.02 -20.62 -2.20
CA MET A 128 -5.80 -21.84 -1.93
C MET A 128 -6.38 -22.45 -3.21
N VAL A 129 -7.00 -21.61 -4.05
CA VAL A 129 -7.60 -22.07 -5.32
C VAL A 129 -6.55 -22.55 -6.32
N ARG A 130 -5.34 -21.98 -6.31
CA ARG A 130 -4.23 -22.41 -7.18
C ARG A 130 -3.50 -23.66 -6.68
N GLY A 131 -3.79 -24.14 -5.47
CA GLY A 131 -3.09 -25.28 -4.88
C GLY A 131 -1.67 -24.94 -4.43
N SER A 132 -1.53 -24.09 -3.43
CA SER A 132 -0.24 -23.72 -2.86
C SER A 132 0.20 -24.70 -1.76
N ASN A 133 1.44 -24.60 -1.28
CA ASN A 133 1.92 -25.27 -0.08
C ASN A 133 1.52 -24.51 1.19
N LEU A 134 1.76 -25.11 2.38
CA LEU A 134 1.41 -24.50 3.67
C LEU A 134 1.98 -23.07 3.86
N ASN A 135 3.23 -22.84 3.46
CA ASN A 135 3.85 -21.52 3.52
C ASN A 135 3.19 -20.52 2.56
N GLY A 136 2.70 -21.00 1.40
CA GLY A 136 1.94 -20.18 0.47
C GLY A 136 0.59 -19.76 1.02
N TYR A 137 -0.10 -20.59 1.79
CA TYR A 137 -1.40 -20.27 2.39
C TYR A 137 -1.35 -19.20 3.48
N SER A 138 -0.17 -18.92 4.06
CA SER A 138 -0.03 -17.83 5.03
C SER A 138 -0.15 -16.42 4.43
N GLY A 139 -0.32 -16.30 3.12
CA GLY A 139 -0.40 -15.00 2.45
C GLY A 139 0.94 -14.24 2.45
N PHE A 140 0.89 -12.96 2.77
CA PHE A 140 2.09 -12.14 2.94
C PHE A 140 2.25 -11.72 4.41
N LYS A 141 3.50 -11.53 4.84
CA LYS A 141 3.82 -11.15 6.23
C LYS A 141 3.65 -9.64 6.43
N GLU A 142 3.29 -9.27 7.66
CA GLU A 142 3.26 -7.88 8.09
C GLU A 142 4.65 -7.24 8.01
N VAL A 143 5.67 -7.93 8.54
CA VAL A 143 7.06 -7.49 8.52
C VAL A 143 7.91 -8.52 7.78
N VAL A 144 8.72 -8.04 6.83
CA VAL A 144 9.72 -8.83 6.11
C VAL A 144 11.09 -8.21 6.35
N LEU A 145 12.02 -9.00 6.84
CA LEU A 145 13.41 -8.57 7.04
C LEU A 145 14.14 -8.61 5.69
N MET A 146 14.78 -7.52 5.35
CA MET A 146 15.65 -7.37 4.19
C MET A 146 17.07 -7.05 4.65
N ASP A 147 18.01 -7.01 3.72
CA ASP A 147 19.39 -6.60 4.05
C ASP A 147 19.45 -5.09 4.33
N GLY A 148 19.64 -4.75 5.60
CA GLY A 148 19.74 -3.38 6.08
C GLY A 148 18.42 -2.63 6.34
N TYR A 149 17.24 -3.19 6.00
CA TYR A 149 15.94 -2.54 6.26
C TYR A 149 14.81 -3.55 6.45
N LYS A 150 13.60 -3.06 6.73
CA LYS A 150 12.40 -3.92 6.83
C LYS A 150 11.31 -3.41 5.88
N ILE A 151 10.61 -4.35 5.22
CA ILE A 151 9.33 -4.03 4.56
C ILE A 151 8.22 -4.23 5.57
N VAL A 152 7.40 -3.19 5.78
CA VAL A 152 6.33 -3.19 6.78
C VAL A 152 4.99 -2.87 6.13
N ARG A 153 3.93 -3.56 6.57
CA ARG A 153 2.55 -3.37 6.12
C ARG A 153 1.66 -3.06 7.32
N PRO A 154 1.75 -1.84 7.83
CA PRO A 154 1.13 -1.51 9.12
C PRO A 154 -0.41 -1.48 9.08
N LEU A 155 -1.00 -1.50 7.87
CA LEU A 155 -2.46 -1.52 7.68
C LEU A 155 -3.05 -2.93 7.58
N ILE A 156 -2.26 -3.99 7.80
CA ILE A 156 -2.70 -5.39 7.65
C ILE A 156 -3.85 -5.77 8.59
N HIS A 157 -4.01 -5.06 9.71
CA HIS A 157 -5.06 -5.27 10.71
C HIS A 157 -6.35 -4.51 10.42
N TYR A 158 -6.40 -3.72 9.35
CA TYR A 158 -7.54 -2.91 8.96
C TYR A 158 -8.17 -3.43 7.67
N THR A 159 -9.49 -3.32 7.58
CA THR A 159 -10.25 -3.61 6.36
C THR A 159 -10.20 -2.44 5.38
N LYS A 160 -10.52 -2.70 4.12
CA LYS A 160 -10.69 -1.65 3.11
C LYS A 160 -11.73 -0.61 3.52
N GLN A 161 -12.85 -1.06 4.10
CA GLN A 161 -13.93 -0.17 4.53
C GLN A 161 -13.47 0.78 5.63
N GLU A 162 -12.75 0.29 6.64
CA GLU A 162 -12.21 1.14 7.71
C GLU A 162 -11.25 2.20 7.18
N LEU A 163 -10.42 1.86 6.16
CA LEU A 163 -9.52 2.83 5.53
C LEU A 163 -10.28 3.89 4.73
N GLU A 164 -11.32 3.50 4.01
CA GLU A 164 -12.19 4.45 3.29
C GLU A 164 -12.94 5.38 4.23
N ASP A 165 -13.43 4.86 5.35
CA ASP A 165 -14.10 5.66 6.37
C ASP A 165 -13.09 6.61 7.03
N TYR A 166 -11.87 6.14 7.33
CA TYR A 166 -10.80 6.95 7.88
C TYR A 166 -10.47 8.16 7.00
N VAL A 167 -10.27 7.98 5.68
CA VAL A 167 -9.93 9.10 4.78
C VAL A 167 -11.07 10.09 4.64
N LYS A 168 -12.34 9.64 4.70
CA LYS A 168 -13.52 10.50 4.69
C LYS A 168 -13.64 11.32 5.99
N GLU A 169 -13.53 10.67 7.14
CA GLU A 169 -13.61 11.32 8.46
C GLU A 169 -12.50 12.36 8.69
N ASN A 170 -11.31 12.10 8.15
CA ASN A 170 -10.16 12.98 8.28
C ASN A 170 -10.01 13.96 7.11
N ASN A 171 -10.97 14.00 6.16
CA ASN A 171 -10.94 14.86 4.97
C ASN A 171 -9.65 14.71 4.15
N VAL A 172 -9.09 13.49 4.09
CA VAL A 172 -7.91 13.18 3.29
C VAL A 172 -8.33 13.04 1.83
N LYS A 173 -7.81 13.88 0.95
CA LYS A 173 -8.08 13.78 -0.49
C LYS A 173 -7.31 12.59 -1.08
N TYR A 174 -7.96 11.85 -1.96
CA TYR A 174 -7.39 10.71 -2.67
C TYR A 174 -7.96 10.59 -4.08
N TYR A 175 -7.33 9.77 -4.92
CA TYR A 175 -7.82 9.44 -6.25
C TYR A 175 -8.29 7.99 -6.31
N VAL A 176 -9.31 7.72 -7.14
CA VAL A 176 -9.86 6.35 -7.33
C VAL A 176 -9.49 5.88 -8.72
N ASP A 177 -8.80 4.73 -8.77
CA ASP A 177 -8.48 4.07 -10.03
C ASP A 177 -9.73 3.38 -10.60
N SER A 178 -10.27 3.89 -11.70
CA SER A 178 -11.43 3.33 -12.40
C SER A 178 -11.21 1.91 -12.96
N SER A 179 -9.96 1.44 -13.02
CA SER A 179 -9.64 0.06 -13.43
C SER A 179 -9.96 -0.99 -12.37
N ASN A 180 -10.16 -0.57 -11.12
CA ASN A 180 -10.49 -1.46 -10.00
C ASN A 180 -11.86 -2.16 -10.15
N ASP A 181 -12.78 -1.59 -10.93
CA ASP A 181 -14.13 -2.14 -11.13
C ASP A 181 -14.25 -3.17 -12.26
N LYS A 182 -13.16 -3.42 -13.01
CA LYS A 182 -13.20 -4.34 -14.14
C LYS A 182 -13.11 -5.80 -13.68
N ASP A 183 -14.17 -6.60 -13.93
CA ASP A 183 -14.21 -8.06 -13.62
C ASP A 183 -13.19 -8.90 -14.43
N LYS A 184 -12.38 -8.26 -15.28
CA LYS A 184 -11.35 -8.91 -16.09
C LYS A 184 -10.27 -9.58 -15.24
N TYR A 185 -9.99 -9.06 -14.05
CA TYR A 185 -8.93 -9.57 -13.18
C TYR A 185 -9.50 -10.49 -12.09
N THR A 186 -8.85 -11.64 -11.91
CA THR A 186 -9.24 -12.63 -10.88
C THR A 186 -9.35 -11.99 -9.50
N ARG A 187 -8.43 -11.08 -9.14
CA ARG A 187 -8.42 -10.38 -7.85
C ARG A 187 -9.67 -9.53 -7.64
N ASN A 188 -10.12 -8.81 -8.66
CA ASN A 188 -11.34 -7.99 -8.58
C ASN A 188 -12.59 -8.85 -8.35
N ARG A 189 -12.64 -10.07 -8.95
CA ARG A 189 -13.72 -11.02 -8.70
C ARG A 189 -13.74 -11.52 -7.26
N TYR A 190 -12.58 -11.81 -6.66
CA TYR A 190 -12.49 -12.20 -5.25
C TYR A 190 -12.97 -11.07 -4.33
N ARG A 191 -12.55 -9.84 -4.60
CA ARG A 191 -12.97 -8.66 -3.86
C ARG A 191 -14.47 -8.45 -3.93
N LYS A 192 -15.08 -8.59 -5.12
CA LYS A 192 -16.49 -8.32 -5.36
C LYS A 192 -17.42 -9.40 -4.82
N TYR A 193 -17.03 -10.67 -4.90
CA TYR A 193 -17.92 -11.80 -4.63
C TYR A 193 -17.58 -12.60 -3.40
N LEU A 194 -16.32 -12.77 -3.04
CA LEU A 194 -15.91 -13.62 -1.93
C LEU A 194 -15.66 -12.84 -0.64
N LEU A 195 -15.02 -11.69 -0.69
CA LEU A 195 -14.74 -10.90 0.52
C LEU A 195 -16.01 -10.50 1.28
N PRO A 196 -17.08 -10.01 0.64
CA PRO A 196 -18.32 -9.69 1.35
C PRO A 196 -18.91 -10.90 2.09
N PHE A 197 -18.80 -12.10 1.50
CA PHE A 197 -19.23 -13.35 2.14
C PHE A 197 -18.35 -13.71 3.34
N CYS A 198 -17.03 -13.55 3.24
CA CYS A 198 -16.13 -13.79 4.37
C CYS A 198 -16.44 -12.84 5.55
N HIS A 199 -16.63 -11.55 5.28
CA HIS A 199 -17.00 -10.55 6.29
C HIS A 199 -18.39 -10.86 6.90
N PHE A 200 -19.34 -11.29 6.08
CA PHE A 200 -20.67 -11.71 6.57
C PHE A 200 -20.57 -12.89 7.55
N ILE A 201 -19.77 -13.90 7.24
CA ILE A 201 -19.57 -15.06 8.13
C ILE A 201 -18.88 -14.62 9.42
N GLN A 202 -17.81 -13.83 9.34
CA GLN A 202 -17.08 -13.34 10.50
C GLN A 202 -17.99 -12.62 11.49
N ASN A 203 -18.89 -11.77 11.00
CA ASN A 203 -19.85 -11.03 11.83
C ASN A 203 -20.97 -11.90 12.45
N LYS A 204 -21.10 -13.16 12.01
CA LYS A 204 -22.12 -14.11 12.50
C LYS A 204 -21.57 -15.15 13.47
N ILE A 205 -20.23 -15.28 13.60
CA ILE A 205 -19.61 -16.18 14.56
C ILE A 205 -19.42 -15.42 15.87
N PRO A 206 -20.16 -15.79 16.95
CA PRO A 206 -19.90 -15.18 18.26
C PRO A 206 -18.50 -15.57 18.73
N HIS A 207 -17.76 -14.63 19.24
CA HIS A 207 -16.45 -14.83 19.85
C HIS A 207 -16.55 -15.49 21.21
#